data_fe99d8a07ee176c7802eb4d8dde5458e
#
_entry.id   fe99d8a07ee176c7802eb4d8dde5458e
#
_cell.length_a   1.000
_cell.length_b   1.000
_cell.length_c   1.000
_cell.angle_alpha   90.00
_cell.angle_beta   90.00
_cell.angle_gamma   90.00
#
_symmetry.space_group_name_H-M   'P 1'
#
loop_
_entity.id
_entity.type
_entity.pdbx_description
1 polymer ?
#
loop_
_entity_poly.entity_id
_entity_poly.type
_entity_poly.pdbx_seq_one_letter_code
_entity_poly.pdbx_strand_id
1 'polypeptide(L)'
;MPDLKNFHVQEVELPRQKEFQLEHYNGRNYKTLLWSQYVLFPQQAGELEIPATTFEGIISIPVQSTDLFDAIFNAGRYIDIKKELVSNKQVIQVEALPAGKSGSFYGGVGNFSISSDINTTELTANEAVTIQVVLSGTGNLKLVKTPEIKFPQDYDTKNNQDCSLLKIPWCGCRDRPPWKNAECAIR
;
A
#
# COMPACT_ATOMS: atom_id res chain seq x y z
N MET A 1 4.21 -4.11 -15.00
CA MET A 1 4.42 -4.53 -13.60
C MET A 1 4.97 -5.94 -13.62
N PRO A 2 6.00 -6.29 -12.84
CA PRO A 2 6.50 -7.65 -12.80
C PRO A 2 5.45 -8.61 -12.26
N ASP A 3 5.52 -9.89 -12.68
CA ASP A 3 4.64 -10.94 -12.17
C ASP A 3 5.09 -11.32 -10.75
N LEU A 4 4.39 -10.79 -9.75
CA LEU A 4 4.66 -11.00 -8.32
C LEU A 4 3.89 -12.22 -7.80
N LYS A 5 4.25 -13.40 -8.34
CA LYS A 5 3.70 -14.68 -7.87
C LYS A 5 3.93 -14.82 -6.36
N ASN A 6 2.98 -15.41 -5.67
CA ASN A 6 3.00 -15.65 -4.22
C ASN A 6 2.91 -14.39 -3.34
N PHE A 7 2.57 -13.24 -3.92
CA PHE A 7 2.26 -12.02 -3.18
C PHE A 7 0.84 -11.55 -3.48
N HIS A 8 0.14 -11.10 -2.45
CA HIS A 8 -0.98 -10.22 -2.65
C HIS A 8 -0.45 -8.79 -2.73
N VAL A 9 -0.73 -8.12 -3.84
CA VAL A 9 -0.17 -6.80 -4.16
C VAL A 9 -1.22 -5.74 -3.96
N GLN A 10 -0.89 -4.72 -3.17
CA GLN A 10 -1.73 -3.56 -2.99
C GLN A 10 -1.00 -2.32 -3.47
N GLU A 11 -1.58 -1.60 -4.42
CA GLU A 11 -1.07 -0.30 -4.86
C GLU A 11 -1.42 0.77 -3.84
N VAL A 12 -0.45 1.62 -3.54
CA VAL A 12 -0.65 2.81 -2.70
C VAL A 12 -0.98 3.99 -3.60
N GLU A 13 -2.12 4.62 -3.37
CA GLU A 13 -2.49 5.82 -4.11
C GLU A 13 -1.51 6.95 -3.81
N LEU A 14 -0.81 7.39 -4.82
CA LEU A 14 0.09 8.55 -4.75
C LEU A 14 -0.64 9.81 -5.20
N PRO A 15 -0.18 11.01 -4.76
CA PRO A 15 -0.68 12.27 -5.27
C PRO A 15 -0.60 12.33 -6.80
N ARG A 16 -1.63 12.89 -7.45
CA ARG A 16 -1.66 13.02 -8.92
C ARG A 16 -0.50 13.87 -9.44
N GLN A 17 -0.15 14.90 -8.68
CA GLN A 17 0.98 15.77 -8.99
C GLN A 17 2.23 15.16 -8.35
N LYS A 18 3.14 14.69 -9.19
CA LYS A 18 4.40 14.09 -8.76
C LYS A 18 5.47 15.16 -8.78
N GLU A 19 6.19 15.33 -7.68
CA GLU A 19 7.23 16.32 -7.54
C GLU A 19 8.60 15.65 -7.45
N PHE A 20 9.58 16.26 -8.13
CA PHE A 20 10.97 15.83 -7.99
C PHE A 20 11.51 16.25 -6.64
N GLN A 21 12.16 15.31 -5.96
CA GLN A 21 12.90 15.55 -4.72
C GLN A 21 14.39 15.51 -5.01
N LEU A 22 15.17 16.29 -4.27
CA LEU A 22 16.63 16.27 -4.36
C LEU A 22 17.17 15.33 -3.26
N GLU A 23 17.80 14.25 -3.66
CA GLU A 23 18.39 13.28 -2.76
C GLU A 23 19.90 13.19 -2.95
N HIS A 24 20.62 13.03 -1.84
CA HIS A 24 22.05 12.85 -1.85
C HIS A 24 22.40 11.37 -1.71
N TYR A 25 23.09 10.82 -2.71
CA TYR A 25 23.52 9.42 -2.73
C TYR A 25 24.94 9.29 -3.24
N ASN A 26 25.81 8.59 -2.49
CA ASN A 26 27.21 8.36 -2.83
C ASN A 26 27.97 9.65 -3.24
N GLY A 27 27.82 10.74 -2.48
CA GLY A 27 28.52 11.99 -2.75
C GLY A 27 27.96 12.83 -3.90
N ARG A 28 26.81 12.44 -4.49
CA ARG A 28 26.17 13.15 -5.59
C ARG A 28 24.70 13.46 -5.30
N ASN A 29 24.22 14.55 -5.85
CA ASN A 29 22.81 14.93 -5.77
C ASN A 29 22.05 14.39 -6.97
N TYR A 30 20.93 13.75 -6.71
CA TYR A 30 20.03 13.21 -7.73
C TYR A 30 18.66 13.82 -7.59
N LYS A 31 17.99 14.09 -8.71
CA LYS A 31 16.56 14.35 -8.74
C LYS A 31 15.84 13.02 -8.77
N THR A 32 15.10 12.72 -7.71
CA THR A 32 14.32 11.49 -7.59
C THR A 32 12.84 11.78 -7.73
N LEU A 33 12.09 10.79 -8.18
CA LEU A 33 10.65 10.86 -8.32
C LEU A 33 10.04 9.55 -7.85
N LEU A 34 9.11 9.62 -6.91
CA LEU A 34 8.32 8.47 -6.51
C LEU A 34 7.23 8.21 -7.57
N TRP A 35 7.47 7.23 -8.42
CA TRP A 35 6.58 6.90 -9.54
C TRP A 35 5.39 6.05 -9.11
N SER A 36 5.65 4.97 -8.38
CA SER A 36 4.64 4.04 -7.85
C SER A 36 5.12 3.41 -6.55
N GLN A 37 4.19 3.03 -5.70
CA GLN A 37 4.48 2.35 -4.45
C GLN A 37 3.50 1.20 -4.26
N TYR A 38 4.01 0.03 -3.86
CA TYR A 38 3.23 -1.17 -3.64
C TYR A 38 3.52 -1.75 -2.27
N VAL A 39 2.49 -2.27 -1.62
CA VAL A 39 2.62 -3.09 -0.42
C VAL A 39 2.41 -4.53 -0.83
N LEU A 40 3.37 -5.38 -0.49
CA LEU A 40 3.37 -6.78 -0.84
C LEU A 40 3.11 -7.62 0.40
N PHE A 41 2.07 -8.45 0.36
CA PHE A 41 1.77 -9.40 1.42
C PHE A 41 2.12 -10.81 0.93
N PRO A 42 3.15 -11.47 1.48
CA PRO A 42 3.53 -12.81 1.08
C PRO A 42 2.41 -13.80 1.42
N GLN A 43 2.13 -14.72 0.50
CA GLN A 43 1.08 -15.72 0.64
C GLN A 43 1.63 -17.12 0.99
N GLN A 44 2.95 -17.28 0.92
CA GLN A 44 3.63 -18.54 1.19
C GLN A 44 4.86 -18.28 2.06
N ALA A 45 5.23 -19.27 2.86
CA ALA A 45 6.48 -19.27 3.61
C ALA A 45 7.62 -19.76 2.72
N GLY A 46 8.84 -19.38 3.10
CA GLY A 46 10.06 -19.75 2.41
C GLY A 46 10.72 -18.58 1.71
N GLU A 47 11.56 -18.87 0.76
CA GLU A 47 12.26 -17.88 -0.04
C GLU A 47 11.38 -17.42 -1.18
N LEU A 48 11.07 -16.13 -1.21
CA LEU A 48 10.27 -15.49 -2.26
C LEU A 48 11.11 -14.45 -2.99
N GLU A 49 11.07 -14.48 -4.31
CA GLU A 49 11.81 -13.56 -5.18
C GLU A 49 10.88 -12.46 -5.70
N ILE A 50 11.34 -11.21 -5.56
CA ILE A 50 10.80 -10.05 -6.26
C ILE A 50 11.67 -9.87 -7.51
N PRO A 51 11.15 -10.13 -8.72
CA PRO A 51 11.95 -10.12 -9.93
C PRO A 51 12.43 -8.72 -10.29
N ALA A 52 13.50 -8.67 -11.06
CA ALA A 52 13.98 -7.42 -11.65
C ALA A 52 12.91 -6.82 -12.57
N THR A 53 12.79 -5.50 -12.51
CA THR A 53 11.83 -4.74 -13.33
C THR A 53 12.59 -3.86 -14.31
N THR A 54 12.19 -3.92 -15.57
CA THR A 54 12.73 -3.08 -16.62
C THR A 54 11.91 -1.82 -16.78
N PHE A 55 12.59 -0.68 -16.84
CA PHE A 55 12.00 0.65 -17.07
C PHE A 55 12.58 1.23 -18.35
N GLU A 56 11.71 1.68 -19.24
CA GLU A 56 12.10 2.49 -20.39
C GLU A 56 11.90 3.97 -20.03
N GLY A 57 12.96 4.76 -20.15
CA GLY A 57 12.95 6.20 -19.97
C GLY A 57 13.34 6.93 -21.26
N ILE A 58 12.67 8.04 -21.52
CA ILE A 58 13.07 8.96 -22.58
C ILE A 58 13.67 10.19 -21.90
N ILE A 59 14.92 10.52 -22.24
CA ILE A 59 15.63 11.68 -21.74
C ILE A 59 15.76 12.66 -22.90
N SER A 60 15.10 13.82 -22.79
CA SER A 60 15.23 14.89 -23.75
C SER A 60 16.42 15.78 -23.37
N ILE A 61 17.46 15.78 -24.17
CA ILE A 61 18.67 16.57 -23.95
C ILE A 61 18.65 17.75 -24.90
N PRO A 62 18.83 19.01 -24.41
CA PRO A 62 18.93 20.15 -25.28
C PRO A 62 20.18 20.05 -26.16
N VAL A 63 20.03 20.31 -27.45
CA VAL A 63 21.15 20.37 -28.37
C VAL A 63 21.96 21.64 -28.07
N GLN A 64 23.21 21.46 -27.64
CA GLN A 64 24.15 22.56 -27.53
C GLN A 64 24.77 22.79 -28.90
N SER A 65 24.46 23.90 -29.51
CA SER A 65 25.11 24.32 -30.75
C SER A 65 26.45 24.99 -30.43
N THR A 66 27.49 24.57 -31.10
CA THR A 66 28.82 25.18 -31.01
C THR A 66 28.98 26.35 -31.97
N ASP A 67 28.05 26.56 -32.88
CA ASP A 67 28.07 27.59 -33.90
C ASP A 67 26.95 28.61 -33.69
N LEU A 68 27.25 29.91 -33.80
CA LEU A 68 26.32 31.04 -33.61
C LEU A 68 25.12 30.96 -34.55
N PHE A 69 25.31 30.53 -35.79
CA PHE A 69 24.23 30.35 -36.78
C PHE A 69 23.32 29.18 -36.36
N ASP A 70 23.89 28.10 -35.93
CA ASP A 70 23.14 26.92 -35.47
C ASP A 70 22.37 27.22 -34.19
N ALA A 71 22.91 28.04 -33.28
CA ALA A 71 22.24 28.52 -32.08
C ALA A 71 20.97 29.32 -32.33
N ILE A 72 20.97 30.13 -33.42
CA ILE A 72 19.81 30.96 -33.79
C ILE A 72 18.70 30.11 -34.44
N PHE A 73 19.05 29.16 -35.30
CA PHE A 73 18.08 28.35 -36.05
C PHE A 73 17.63 27.09 -35.32
N ASN A 74 18.44 26.56 -34.42
CA ASN A 74 18.18 25.34 -33.64
C ASN A 74 17.93 25.60 -32.15
N ALA A 75 17.72 26.85 -31.74
CA ALA A 75 17.38 27.21 -30.37
C ALA A 75 16.10 26.45 -29.92
N GLY A 76 16.23 25.62 -28.91
CA GLY A 76 15.11 24.85 -28.37
C GLY A 76 14.90 23.45 -28.97
N ARG A 77 15.83 22.97 -29.82
CA ARG A 77 15.79 21.55 -30.25
C ARG A 77 16.25 20.64 -29.14
N TYR A 78 15.54 19.55 -28.96
CA TYR A 78 15.88 18.47 -28.03
C TYR A 78 16.10 17.18 -28.83
N ILE A 79 17.03 16.37 -28.35
CA ILE A 79 17.25 15.00 -28.83
C ILE A 79 16.71 14.07 -27.76
N ASP A 80 15.80 13.20 -28.16
CA ASP A 80 15.24 12.17 -27.28
C ASP A 80 16.11 10.91 -27.33
N ILE A 81 16.70 10.58 -26.18
CA ILE A 81 17.48 9.38 -26.00
C ILE A 81 16.66 8.41 -25.18
N LYS A 82 16.34 7.26 -25.77
CA LYS A 82 15.74 6.14 -25.06
C LYS A 82 16.80 5.44 -24.20
N LYS A 83 16.48 5.22 -22.95
CA LYS A 83 17.35 4.49 -22.01
C LYS A 83 16.54 3.43 -21.28
N GLU A 84 17.05 2.22 -21.31
CA GLU A 84 16.52 1.10 -20.55
C GLU A 84 17.27 0.98 -19.22
N LEU A 85 16.53 0.85 -18.13
CA LEU A 85 17.05 0.67 -16.77
C LEU A 85 16.42 -0.60 -16.19
N VAL A 86 17.25 -1.46 -15.63
CA VAL A 86 16.80 -2.70 -14.99
C VAL A 86 17.10 -2.60 -13.49
N SER A 87 16.09 -2.84 -12.66
CA SER A 87 16.27 -2.91 -11.22
C SER A 87 16.94 -4.22 -10.81
N ASN A 88 17.51 -4.24 -9.61
CA ASN A 88 18.00 -5.49 -9.04
C ASN A 88 16.83 -6.36 -8.57
N LYS A 89 16.96 -7.67 -8.71
CA LYS A 89 16.07 -8.61 -8.06
C LYS A 89 16.29 -8.60 -6.54
N GLN A 90 15.24 -8.84 -5.78
CA GLN A 90 15.30 -8.95 -4.33
C GLN A 90 14.75 -10.29 -3.88
N VAL A 91 15.38 -10.87 -2.86
CA VAL A 91 14.94 -12.12 -2.27
C VAL A 91 14.58 -11.85 -0.81
N ILE A 92 13.41 -12.30 -0.39
CA ILE A 92 12.94 -12.19 0.98
C ILE A 92 12.69 -13.56 1.58
N GLN A 93 13.03 -13.72 2.85
CA GLN A 93 12.72 -14.92 3.62
C GLN A 93 11.43 -14.68 4.40
N VAL A 94 10.46 -15.55 4.19
CA VAL A 94 9.14 -15.47 4.83
C VAL A 94 9.02 -16.63 5.82
N GLU A 95 8.83 -16.31 7.08
CA GLU A 95 8.63 -17.29 8.13
C GLU A 95 7.25 -17.95 8.01
N ALA A 96 7.18 -19.23 8.34
CA ALA A 96 5.91 -19.95 8.38
C ALA A 96 5.06 -19.43 9.55
N LEU A 97 3.75 -19.41 9.36
CA LEU A 97 2.83 -19.14 10.46
C LEU A 97 3.00 -20.22 11.56
N PRO A 98 2.86 -19.84 12.84
CA PRO A 98 2.94 -20.79 13.96
C PRO A 98 2.01 -21.99 13.75
N ALA A 99 2.48 -23.18 14.12
CA ALA A 99 1.64 -24.36 14.13
C ALA A 99 0.51 -24.19 15.16
N GLY A 100 -0.67 -24.76 14.89
CA GLY A 100 -1.80 -24.72 15.81
C GLY A 100 -2.75 -23.52 15.62
N LYS A 101 -2.90 -23.03 14.38
CA LYS A 101 -3.97 -22.05 14.09
C LYS A 101 -5.32 -22.58 14.57
N SER A 102 -6.06 -21.72 15.29
CA SER A 102 -7.45 -21.97 15.66
C SER A 102 -8.31 -22.23 14.42
N GLY A 103 -9.34 -23.07 14.56
CA GLY A 103 -10.34 -23.26 13.49
C GLY A 103 -11.03 -21.97 13.06
N SER A 104 -10.98 -20.92 13.89
CA SER A 104 -11.49 -19.57 13.63
C SER A 104 -10.40 -18.57 13.23
N PHE A 105 -9.35 -19.02 12.55
CA PHE A 105 -8.33 -18.12 12.03
C PHE A 105 -8.82 -17.37 10.79
N TYR A 106 -9.00 -16.07 10.92
CA TYR A 106 -9.53 -15.18 9.86
C TYR A 106 -8.45 -14.51 9.00
N GLY A 107 -7.23 -15.00 9.01
CA GLY A 107 -6.15 -14.56 8.14
C GLY A 107 -5.35 -13.36 8.67
N GLY A 108 -5.64 -12.87 9.87
CA GLY A 108 -4.91 -11.76 10.47
C GLY A 108 -3.49 -12.13 10.87
N VAL A 109 -2.49 -11.39 10.37
CA VAL A 109 -1.09 -11.51 10.77
C VAL A 109 -0.57 -10.13 11.13
N GLY A 110 -0.22 -9.94 12.39
CA GLY A 110 0.20 -8.65 12.93
C GLY A 110 -0.22 -8.45 14.38
N ASN A 111 -0.13 -7.22 14.84
CA ASN A 111 -0.57 -6.82 16.16
C ASN A 111 -1.90 -6.09 16.02
N PHE A 112 -2.97 -6.70 16.52
CA PHE A 112 -4.32 -6.16 16.42
C PHE A 112 -4.93 -5.96 17.79
N SER A 113 -5.80 -4.95 17.89
CA SER A 113 -6.71 -4.73 19.00
C SER A 113 -8.14 -4.72 18.46
N ILE A 114 -9.06 -5.22 19.27
CA ILE A 114 -10.47 -5.23 18.97
C ILE A 114 -11.22 -4.50 20.08
N SER A 115 -12.14 -3.64 19.69
CA SER A 115 -13.08 -2.99 20.59
C SER A 115 -14.49 -3.13 20.05
N SER A 116 -15.47 -3.17 20.94
CA SER A 116 -16.88 -3.18 20.53
C SER A 116 -17.64 -2.16 21.35
N ASP A 117 -18.58 -1.51 20.71
CA ASP A 117 -19.48 -0.54 21.31
C ASP A 117 -20.94 -0.81 20.86
N ILE A 118 -21.87 -0.49 21.72
CA ILE A 118 -23.29 -0.69 21.49
C ILE A 118 -24.03 0.61 21.79
N ASN A 119 -24.93 1.02 20.90
CA ASN A 119 -25.61 2.29 21.00
C ASN A 119 -26.63 2.34 22.16
N THR A 120 -27.22 1.22 22.55
CA THR A 120 -28.16 1.13 23.68
C THR A 120 -28.20 -0.29 24.22
N THR A 121 -28.41 -0.42 25.52
CA THR A 121 -28.59 -1.70 26.22
C THR A 121 -30.04 -1.99 26.57
N GLU A 122 -30.94 -1.01 26.40
CA GLU A 122 -32.36 -1.14 26.67
C GLU A 122 -33.12 -0.91 25.36
N LEU A 123 -33.96 -1.87 24.97
CA LEU A 123 -34.69 -1.90 23.72
C LEU A 123 -36.12 -2.30 23.93
N THR A 124 -37.02 -1.69 23.17
CA THR A 124 -38.41 -2.15 23.00
C THR A 124 -38.47 -3.12 21.82
N ALA A 125 -39.46 -4.01 21.77
CA ALA A 125 -39.65 -4.89 20.64
C ALA A 125 -39.78 -4.09 19.34
N ASN A 126 -39.10 -4.53 18.26
CA ASN A 126 -38.96 -3.87 16.96
C ASN A 126 -38.04 -2.62 16.92
N GLU A 127 -37.35 -2.29 17.97
CA GLU A 127 -36.29 -1.28 17.91
C GLU A 127 -34.99 -1.88 17.39
N ALA A 128 -34.23 -1.06 16.64
CA ALA A 128 -32.93 -1.48 16.11
C ALA A 128 -31.81 -1.15 17.08
N VAL A 129 -30.93 -2.12 17.31
CA VAL A 129 -29.66 -1.93 18.00
C VAL A 129 -28.50 -1.93 16.99
N THR A 130 -27.56 -1.03 17.22
CA THR A 130 -26.33 -1.00 16.43
C THR A 130 -25.16 -1.42 17.29
N ILE A 131 -24.47 -2.46 16.84
CA ILE A 131 -23.22 -2.92 17.46
C ILE A 131 -22.09 -2.55 16.50
N GLN A 132 -21.15 -1.73 16.99
CA GLN A 132 -19.96 -1.36 16.25
C GLN A 132 -18.78 -2.19 16.77
N VAL A 133 -18.10 -2.90 15.88
CA VAL A 133 -16.87 -3.62 16.18
C VAL A 133 -15.74 -2.98 15.40
N VAL A 134 -14.73 -2.51 16.10
CA VAL A 134 -13.56 -1.85 15.52
C VAL A 134 -12.36 -2.74 15.69
N LEU A 135 -11.75 -3.10 14.57
CA LEU A 135 -10.47 -3.81 14.52
C LEU A 135 -9.39 -2.83 14.09
N SER A 136 -8.42 -2.59 14.96
CA SER A 136 -7.31 -1.67 14.71
C SER A 136 -5.97 -2.35 14.93
N GLY A 137 -4.92 -1.90 14.24
CA GLY A 137 -3.59 -2.48 14.44
C GLY A 137 -2.65 -2.32 13.26
N THR A 138 -1.55 -3.06 13.35
CA THR A 138 -0.49 -3.07 12.32
C THR A 138 -0.36 -4.48 11.75
N GLY A 139 -0.34 -4.60 10.43
CA GLY A 139 -0.25 -5.88 9.74
C GLY A 139 -1.11 -5.94 8.48
N ASN A 140 -1.56 -7.15 8.13
CA ASN A 140 -2.33 -7.39 6.91
C ASN A 140 -3.84 -7.16 7.08
N LEU A 141 -4.26 -6.07 7.74
CA LEU A 141 -5.65 -5.80 8.11
C LEU A 141 -6.63 -5.94 6.92
N LYS A 142 -6.23 -5.56 5.71
CA LYS A 142 -7.05 -5.71 4.51
C LYS A 142 -7.31 -7.16 4.08
N LEU A 143 -6.49 -8.09 4.53
CA LEU A 143 -6.64 -9.51 4.22
C LEU A 143 -7.41 -10.27 5.31
N VAL A 144 -7.73 -9.59 6.41
CA VAL A 144 -8.52 -10.20 7.48
C VAL A 144 -9.95 -10.38 7.00
N LYS A 145 -10.42 -11.61 7.05
CA LYS A 145 -11.83 -11.90 6.73
C LYS A 145 -12.70 -11.45 7.90
N THR A 146 -13.87 -10.94 7.59
CA THR A 146 -14.85 -10.59 8.62
C THR A 146 -15.21 -11.81 9.45
N PRO A 147 -15.13 -11.72 10.78
CA PRO A 147 -15.57 -12.80 11.63
C PRO A 147 -17.10 -12.98 11.51
N GLU A 148 -17.52 -14.22 11.48
CA GLU A 148 -18.93 -14.55 11.49
C GLU A 148 -19.47 -14.35 12.91
N ILE A 149 -20.34 -13.36 13.09
CA ILE A 149 -20.99 -13.08 14.37
C ILE A 149 -22.34 -13.79 14.37
N LYS A 150 -22.54 -14.71 15.32
CA LYS A 150 -23.80 -15.41 15.51
C LYS A 150 -24.67 -14.62 16.49
N PHE A 151 -25.81 -14.18 16.02
CA PHE A 151 -26.84 -13.57 16.85
C PHE A 151 -27.91 -14.60 17.27
N PRO A 152 -28.64 -14.37 18.36
CA PRO A 152 -29.80 -15.17 18.72
C PRO A 152 -30.85 -15.17 17.60
N GLN A 153 -31.66 -16.25 17.53
CA GLN A 153 -32.60 -16.47 16.41
C GLN A 153 -33.71 -15.41 16.32
N ASP A 154 -33.96 -14.66 17.38
CA ASP A 154 -35.02 -13.66 17.46
C ASP A 154 -34.60 -12.27 16.94
N TYR A 155 -33.41 -12.17 16.35
CA TYR A 155 -32.88 -10.92 15.81
C TYR A 155 -32.70 -10.99 14.30
N ASP A 156 -33.35 -10.07 13.59
CA ASP A 156 -33.07 -9.82 12.16
C ASP A 156 -31.78 -8.99 12.03
N THR A 157 -30.78 -9.52 11.33
CA THR A 157 -29.48 -8.87 11.20
C THR A 157 -29.28 -8.24 9.83
N LYS A 158 -28.84 -6.97 9.81
CA LYS A 158 -28.32 -6.30 8.62
C LYS A 158 -26.84 -5.99 8.83
N ASN A 159 -25.98 -6.67 8.09
CA ASN A 159 -24.53 -6.43 8.16
C ASN A 159 -24.13 -5.37 7.15
N ASN A 160 -23.65 -4.22 7.64
CA ASN A 160 -22.98 -3.22 6.85
C ASN A 160 -21.47 -3.27 7.16
N GLN A 161 -20.66 -3.55 6.17
CA GLN A 161 -19.21 -3.53 6.28
C GLN A 161 -18.67 -2.24 5.67
N ASP A 162 -18.25 -1.31 6.50
CA ASP A 162 -17.49 -0.14 6.06
C ASP A 162 -16.04 -0.29 6.49
N CYS A 163 -15.18 -0.76 5.60
CA CYS A 163 -13.73 -0.69 5.76
C CYS A 163 -13.26 0.72 5.37
N SER A 164 -13.24 1.65 6.33
CA SER A 164 -12.62 2.94 6.13
C SER A 164 -11.14 2.85 6.54
N LEU A 165 -10.26 2.83 5.55
CA LEU A 165 -8.85 3.13 5.80
C LEU A 165 -8.77 4.62 6.10
N LEU A 166 -8.54 4.98 7.36
CA LEU A 166 -8.15 6.35 7.69
C LEU A 166 -6.86 6.66 6.93
N LYS A 167 -6.97 7.50 5.89
CA LYS A 167 -5.82 8.14 5.28
C LYS A 167 -5.19 9.00 6.36
N ILE A 168 -4.12 8.52 6.98
CA ILE A 168 -3.31 9.38 7.83
C ILE A 168 -2.68 10.41 6.90
N PRO A 169 -2.95 11.72 7.10
CA PRO A 169 -2.25 12.73 6.33
C PRO A 169 -0.75 12.55 6.57
N TRP A 170 0.01 12.52 5.52
CA TRP A 170 1.47 12.50 5.52
C TRP A 170 1.98 13.66 6.40
N CYS A 171 2.21 13.39 7.66
CA CYS A 171 3.05 14.26 8.48
C CYS A 171 4.48 13.82 8.19
N GLY A 172 5.28 14.68 7.60
CA GLY A 172 6.61 14.44 7.04
C GLY A 172 7.68 13.86 7.97
N CYS A 173 7.39 12.77 8.63
CA CYS A 173 8.32 11.99 9.42
C CYS A 173 8.99 10.94 8.55
N ARG A 174 10.24 11.15 8.24
CA ARG A 174 11.13 10.37 7.37
C ARG A 174 11.27 8.87 7.70
N ASP A 175 10.75 8.38 8.83
CA ASP A 175 11.14 7.08 9.38
C ASP A 175 9.98 6.17 9.80
N ARG A 176 8.75 6.42 9.35
CA ARG A 176 7.62 5.51 9.65
C ARG A 176 6.95 5.02 8.38
N PRO A 177 6.93 3.71 8.16
CA PRO A 177 6.21 3.13 7.03
C PRO A 177 4.71 3.40 7.11
N PRO A 178 4.04 3.68 5.98
CA PRO A 178 2.65 4.17 5.91
C PRO A 178 1.57 3.19 6.36
N TRP A 179 1.93 1.95 6.72
CA TRP A 179 0.97 0.90 7.12
C TRP A 179 0.75 0.76 8.63
N LYS A 180 1.31 1.65 9.46
CA LYS A 180 1.30 1.45 10.92
C LYS A 180 -0.02 1.75 11.64
N ASN A 181 -1.04 2.31 11.01
CA ASN A 181 -2.34 2.52 11.66
C ASN A 181 -3.47 2.38 10.63
N ALA A 182 -3.99 1.20 10.44
CA ALA A 182 -5.22 0.95 9.71
C ALA A 182 -6.33 0.58 10.70
N GLU A 183 -7.45 1.25 10.60
CA GLU A 183 -8.65 0.94 11.38
C GLU A 183 -9.73 0.44 10.42
N CYS A 184 -10.36 -0.66 10.74
CA CYS A 184 -11.51 -1.18 10.03
C CYS A 184 -12.69 -1.20 11.00
N ALA A 185 -13.74 -0.46 10.68
CA ALA A 185 -14.99 -0.46 11.45
C ALA A 185 -16.04 -1.31 10.73
N ILE A 186 -16.67 -2.20 11.47
CA ILE A 186 -17.84 -2.97 11.04
C ILE A 186 -19.03 -2.35 11.72
N ARG A 187 -19.93 -1.79 10.95
CA ARG A 187 -21.23 -1.27 11.44
C ARG A 187 -22.34 -2.20 11.08
#